data_f7c81ec76f54166b863902e70ca5a9c0
#
_entry.id   f7c81ec76f54166b863902e70ca5a9c0
#
_cell.length_a   1.000
_cell.length_b   1.000
_cell.length_c   1.000
_cell.angle_alpha   90.00
_cell.angle_beta   90.00
_cell.angle_gamma   90.00
#
_symmetry.space_group_name_H-M   'P 1'
#
loop_
_entity.id
_entity.type
_entity.pdbx_description
1 polymer ?
#
loop_
_entity_poly.entity_id
_entity_poly.type
_entity_poly.pdbx_seq_one_letter_code
_entity_poly.pdbx_strand_id
1 'polypeptide(L)'
;MRTYRELFRAPEFMPLFLASSVQVAALTMSSLALGTLIYAATGSPLLSALAMFGPSLTQVVGASTLLSASDRLPPRAVMSGLSVAFAAGTAALAIPGMPVWAAFVIVSCLGLGASLAGAVRYGLLNEVVAMEGYLLGRSVLNMSVGAMQICGFAAGGILVTTLSPRGTLLAGAGLYVAGAAVARFGLARRAPRAAGRPSVRDTWRINARIWSASARRYVYLALWVPNGLIVGCESLFVPYAPRHAGLLFVSAAAGMLAGDTLAGRFIPYRWRERLGAPLRVVLAAPYLIFAARPALPVAVAAVVIASAGYCASLLLQERLIALTPDEVSGQALGLASSGMLAMQGAGAAVAGTVAQCSSPGAAMAAMAAVSLAATLILAPGLRPAVRDRDAGSPGRTARHSEHSERGVYERG
;
A
#
# COMPACT_ATOMS: atom_id res chain seq x y z
N MET A 1 -26.41 -2.86 -1.65
CA MET A 1 -25.82 -2.61 -3.00
C MET A 1 -24.99 -3.82 -3.39
N ARG A 2 -25.41 -4.58 -4.42
CA ARG A 2 -24.75 -5.84 -4.81
C ARG A 2 -24.10 -5.76 -6.20
N THR A 3 -24.28 -4.66 -6.93
CA THR A 3 -23.75 -4.51 -8.29
C THR A 3 -22.92 -3.23 -8.45
N TYR A 4 -21.94 -3.24 -9.36
CA TYR A 4 -21.17 -2.05 -9.73
C TYR A 4 -22.08 -0.90 -10.19
N ARG A 5 -23.15 -1.20 -10.94
CA ARG A 5 -24.11 -0.21 -11.44
C ARG A 5 -24.84 0.52 -10.32
N GLU A 6 -25.24 -0.19 -9.27
CA GLU A 6 -25.85 0.42 -8.08
C GLU A 6 -24.85 1.30 -7.31
N LEU A 7 -23.60 0.84 -7.20
CA LEU A 7 -22.55 1.59 -6.53
C LEU A 7 -22.29 2.95 -7.21
N PHE A 8 -22.15 2.96 -8.55
CA PHE A 8 -21.93 4.20 -9.31
C PHE A 8 -23.18 5.10 -9.41
N ARG A 9 -24.35 4.59 -9.06
CA ARG A 9 -25.58 5.40 -8.92
C ARG A 9 -25.70 6.10 -7.56
N ALA A 10 -24.88 5.72 -6.57
CA ALA A 10 -24.84 6.43 -5.30
C ALA A 10 -24.35 7.89 -5.53
N PRO A 11 -25.11 8.91 -5.10
CA PRO A 11 -24.94 10.30 -5.55
C PRO A 11 -23.54 10.88 -5.37
N GLU A 12 -22.82 10.44 -4.33
CA GLU A 12 -21.50 10.97 -3.98
C GLU A 12 -20.35 9.99 -4.24
N PHE A 13 -20.65 8.75 -4.65
CA PHE A 13 -19.62 7.76 -4.92
C PHE A 13 -18.74 8.16 -6.11
N MET A 14 -19.36 8.66 -7.19
CA MET A 14 -18.64 9.10 -8.39
C MET A 14 -17.67 10.27 -8.09
N PRO A 15 -18.06 11.36 -7.43
CA PRO A 15 -17.14 12.40 -7.00
C PRO A 15 -16.01 11.89 -6.10
N LEU A 16 -16.30 11.01 -5.13
CA LEU A 16 -15.29 10.41 -4.27
C LEU A 16 -14.28 9.56 -5.06
N PHE A 17 -14.79 8.75 -5.99
CA PHE A 17 -13.98 7.93 -6.89
C PHE A 17 -13.08 8.78 -7.78
N LEU A 18 -13.63 9.80 -8.45
CA LEU A 18 -12.87 10.69 -9.34
C LEU A 18 -11.83 11.49 -8.58
N ALA A 19 -12.18 12.10 -7.44
CA ALA A 19 -11.23 12.87 -6.64
C ALA A 19 -10.08 11.98 -6.17
N SER A 20 -10.37 10.76 -5.72
CA SER A 20 -9.35 9.79 -5.29
C SER A 20 -8.47 9.31 -6.44
N SER A 21 -9.06 9.03 -7.60
CA SER A 21 -8.35 8.56 -8.79
C SER A 21 -7.39 9.61 -9.33
N VAL A 22 -7.86 10.85 -9.47
CA VAL A 22 -7.06 11.99 -9.93
C VAL A 22 -5.91 12.27 -8.94
N GLN A 23 -6.17 12.18 -7.63
CA GLN A 23 -5.14 12.36 -6.61
C GLN A 23 -4.01 11.32 -6.73
N VAL A 24 -4.33 10.05 -6.99
CA VAL A 24 -3.31 9.00 -7.19
C VAL A 24 -2.50 9.25 -8.46
N ALA A 25 -3.14 9.60 -9.57
CA ALA A 25 -2.44 9.92 -10.81
C ALA A 25 -1.52 11.14 -10.63
N ALA A 26 -1.99 12.20 -9.96
CA ALA A 26 -1.18 13.37 -9.64
C ALA A 26 0.03 13.03 -8.78
N LEU A 27 -0.17 12.19 -7.74
CA LEU A 27 0.91 11.76 -6.85
C LEU A 27 1.99 10.99 -7.60
N THR A 28 1.62 9.97 -8.36
CA THR A 28 2.59 9.10 -9.08
C THR A 28 3.35 9.87 -10.16
N MET A 29 2.64 10.71 -10.91
CA MET A 29 3.26 11.59 -11.92
C MET A 29 4.25 12.57 -11.28
N SER A 30 3.84 13.22 -10.19
CA SER A 30 4.67 14.21 -9.50
C SER A 30 5.87 13.59 -8.78
N SER A 31 5.71 12.38 -8.21
CA SER A 31 6.82 11.67 -7.55
C SER A 31 7.92 11.29 -8.54
N LEU A 32 7.55 10.78 -9.73
CA LEU A 32 8.50 10.48 -10.81
C LEU A 32 9.21 11.75 -11.28
N ALA A 33 8.47 12.83 -11.51
CA ALA A 33 9.03 14.11 -11.95
C ALA A 33 10.00 14.69 -10.92
N LEU A 34 9.65 14.63 -9.62
CA LEU A 34 10.50 15.11 -8.54
C LEU A 34 11.77 14.26 -8.41
N GLY A 35 11.64 12.93 -8.41
CA GLY A 35 12.80 12.02 -8.38
C GLY A 35 13.77 12.29 -9.52
N THR A 36 13.25 12.51 -10.74
CA THR A 36 14.05 12.86 -11.91
C THR A 36 14.70 14.25 -11.77
N LEU A 37 13.95 15.25 -11.27
CA LEU A 37 14.47 16.60 -11.03
C LEU A 37 15.62 16.62 -10.02
N ILE A 38 15.45 15.94 -8.89
CA ILE A 38 16.47 15.85 -7.84
C ILE A 38 17.68 15.06 -8.32
N TYR A 39 17.48 13.96 -9.06
CA TYR A 39 18.59 13.22 -9.64
C TYR A 39 19.38 14.04 -10.66
N ALA A 40 18.69 14.75 -11.54
CA ALA A 40 19.35 15.63 -12.52
C ALA A 40 20.13 16.78 -11.86
N ALA A 41 19.64 17.30 -10.73
CA ALA A 41 20.27 18.40 -10.01
C ALA A 41 21.47 17.96 -9.13
N THR A 42 21.45 16.73 -8.60
CA THR A 42 22.41 16.30 -7.57
C THR A 42 23.31 15.13 -8.00
N GLY A 43 22.89 14.35 -9.01
CA GLY A 43 23.53 13.08 -9.36
C GLY A 43 23.40 12.00 -8.27
N SER A 44 22.66 12.26 -7.19
CA SER A 44 22.59 11.37 -6.03
C SER A 44 21.41 10.40 -6.14
N PRO A 45 21.67 9.07 -6.24
CA PRO A 45 20.62 8.05 -6.18
C PRO A 45 19.85 8.09 -4.85
N LEU A 46 20.55 8.37 -3.73
CA LEU A 46 19.91 8.47 -2.41
C LEU A 46 18.88 9.59 -2.37
N LEU A 47 19.25 10.80 -2.80
CA LEU A 47 18.34 11.94 -2.77
C LEU A 47 17.16 11.74 -3.73
N SER A 48 17.38 11.13 -4.90
CA SER A 48 16.30 10.77 -5.83
C SER A 48 15.32 9.77 -5.20
N ALA A 49 15.82 8.70 -4.59
CA ALA A 49 15.02 7.68 -3.92
C ALA A 49 14.21 8.26 -2.75
N LEU A 50 14.84 9.10 -1.92
CA LEU A 50 14.17 9.78 -0.81
C LEU A 50 13.14 10.82 -1.29
N ALA A 51 13.36 11.50 -2.40
CA ALA A 51 12.38 12.44 -2.97
C ALA A 51 11.09 11.72 -3.38
N MET A 52 11.18 10.48 -3.88
CA MET A 52 10.03 9.70 -4.32
C MET A 52 9.33 8.95 -3.16
N PHE A 53 10.09 8.31 -2.28
CA PHE A 53 9.57 7.40 -1.26
C PHE A 53 9.72 7.90 0.18
N GLY A 54 10.50 8.97 0.41
CA GLY A 54 10.64 9.62 1.73
C GLY A 54 9.32 10.10 2.35
N PRO A 55 8.34 10.61 1.57
CA PRO A 55 7.02 10.95 2.08
C PRO A 55 6.31 9.83 2.82
N SER A 56 6.60 8.57 2.50
CA SER A 56 6.05 7.40 3.19
C SER A 56 6.47 7.37 4.67
N LEU A 57 7.68 7.81 5.01
CA LEU A 57 8.15 7.89 6.41
C LEU A 57 7.38 8.95 7.19
N THR A 58 7.23 10.15 6.61
CA THR A 58 6.48 11.22 7.24
C THR A 58 4.98 10.93 7.31
N GLN A 59 4.44 10.16 6.36
CA GLN A 59 3.07 9.67 6.41
C GLN A 59 2.82 8.74 7.60
N VAL A 60 3.79 7.91 7.99
CA VAL A 60 3.69 7.07 9.21
C VAL A 60 3.65 7.95 10.46
N VAL A 61 4.49 8.99 10.53
CA VAL A 61 4.46 9.97 11.61
C VAL A 61 3.11 10.68 11.63
N GLY A 62 2.61 11.12 10.48
CA GLY A 62 1.30 11.74 10.36
C GLY A 62 0.16 10.79 10.78
N ALA A 63 0.23 9.53 10.45
CA ALA A 63 -0.75 8.52 10.87
C ALA A 63 -0.78 8.36 12.39
N SER A 64 0.36 8.43 13.07
CA SER A 64 0.42 8.31 14.53
C SER A 64 -0.06 9.57 15.29
N THR A 65 0.00 10.75 14.65
CA THR A 65 -0.28 12.03 15.29
C THR A 65 -1.57 12.70 14.82
N LEU A 66 -1.89 12.59 13.53
CA LEU A 66 -2.97 13.35 12.87
C LEU A 66 -4.25 12.54 12.62
N LEU A 67 -4.24 11.20 12.74
CA LEU A 67 -5.44 10.39 12.48
C LEU A 67 -6.63 10.81 13.36
N SER A 68 -6.39 11.21 14.60
CA SER A 68 -7.43 11.73 15.49
C SER A 68 -8.04 13.05 15.02
N ALA A 69 -7.33 13.81 14.18
CA ALA A 69 -7.83 15.05 13.61
C ALA A 69 -8.77 14.80 12.43
N SER A 70 -8.63 13.66 11.74
CA SER A 70 -9.47 13.32 10.58
C SER A 70 -10.96 13.22 10.91
N ASP A 71 -11.29 12.77 12.13
CA ASP A 71 -12.68 12.60 12.57
C ASP A 71 -13.32 13.88 13.12
N ARG A 72 -12.50 14.91 13.38
CA ARG A 72 -12.92 16.22 13.94
C ARG A 72 -13.12 17.29 12.88
N LEU A 73 -12.68 17.03 11.65
CA LEU A 73 -12.76 17.99 10.58
C LEU A 73 -13.84 17.58 9.57
N PRO A 74 -14.57 18.53 8.96
CA PRO A 74 -15.56 18.23 7.94
C PRO A 74 -14.89 17.51 6.75
N PRO A 75 -15.32 16.29 6.37
CA PRO A 75 -14.61 15.46 5.38
C PRO A 75 -14.40 16.15 4.02
N ARG A 76 -15.40 16.88 3.54
CA ARG A 76 -15.31 17.66 2.30
C ARG A 76 -14.23 18.75 2.36
N ALA A 77 -14.16 19.48 3.49
CA ALA A 77 -13.15 20.53 3.67
C ALA A 77 -11.75 19.94 3.72
N VAL A 78 -11.58 18.79 4.40
CA VAL A 78 -10.29 18.09 4.46
C VAL A 78 -9.86 17.62 3.08
N MET A 79 -10.73 16.92 2.33
CA MET A 79 -10.37 16.42 1.00
C MET A 79 -10.03 17.56 0.03
N SER A 80 -10.86 18.61 -0.03
CA SER A 80 -10.58 19.74 -0.93
C SER A 80 -9.36 20.56 -0.46
N GLY A 81 -9.22 20.82 0.84
CA GLY A 81 -8.12 21.59 1.41
C GLY A 81 -6.77 20.88 1.26
N LEU A 82 -6.70 19.57 1.53
CA LEU A 82 -5.49 18.78 1.29
C LEU A 82 -5.12 18.74 -0.18
N SER A 83 -6.09 18.60 -1.09
CA SER A 83 -5.81 18.63 -2.53
C SER A 83 -5.25 19.99 -2.97
N VAL A 84 -5.75 21.12 -2.43
CA VAL A 84 -5.18 22.45 -2.67
C VAL A 84 -3.76 22.55 -2.08
N ALA A 85 -3.54 22.06 -0.86
CA ALA A 85 -2.21 22.04 -0.25
C ALA A 85 -1.21 21.21 -1.08
N PHE A 86 -1.64 20.05 -1.59
CA PHE A 86 -0.83 19.22 -2.49
C PHE A 86 -0.55 19.94 -3.81
N ALA A 87 -1.52 20.64 -4.38
CA ALA A 87 -1.32 21.45 -5.57
C ALA A 87 -0.28 22.54 -5.34
N ALA A 88 -0.44 23.31 -4.26
CA ALA A 88 0.47 24.40 -3.92
C ALA A 88 1.90 23.89 -3.63
N GLY A 89 2.04 22.81 -2.82
CA GLY A 89 3.33 22.21 -2.54
C GLY A 89 4.00 21.64 -3.79
N THR A 90 3.23 20.95 -4.66
CA THR A 90 3.77 20.41 -5.92
C THR A 90 4.17 21.52 -6.90
N ALA A 91 3.39 22.59 -6.99
CA ALA A 91 3.74 23.76 -7.79
C ALA A 91 4.99 24.48 -7.26
N ALA A 92 5.10 24.59 -5.94
CA ALA A 92 6.29 25.16 -5.31
C ALA A 92 7.57 24.37 -5.65
N LEU A 93 7.50 23.03 -5.72
CA LEU A 93 8.63 22.20 -6.14
C LEU A 93 9.10 22.45 -7.58
N ALA A 94 8.27 23.05 -8.42
CA ALA A 94 8.62 23.41 -9.79
C ALA A 94 9.39 24.74 -9.90
N ILE A 95 9.52 25.53 -8.82
CA ILE A 95 10.20 26.83 -8.81
C ILE A 95 11.69 26.63 -9.17
N PRO A 96 12.22 27.36 -10.17
CA PRO A 96 13.64 27.31 -10.50
C PRO A 96 14.52 27.76 -9.33
N GLY A 97 15.66 27.10 -9.13
CA GLY A 97 16.61 27.49 -8.07
C GLY A 97 16.21 27.08 -6.65
N MET A 98 15.12 26.31 -6.49
CA MET A 98 14.74 25.80 -5.17
C MET A 98 15.85 24.93 -4.57
N PRO A 99 16.33 25.23 -3.35
CA PRO A 99 17.33 24.42 -2.70
C PRO A 99 16.76 23.04 -2.32
N VAL A 100 17.61 22.01 -2.44
CA VAL A 100 17.20 20.62 -2.23
C VAL A 100 16.57 20.41 -0.85
N TRP A 101 17.13 21.02 0.21
CA TRP A 101 16.57 20.91 1.57
C TRP A 101 15.13 21.44 1.65
N ALA A 102 14.80 22.53 0.95
CA ALA A 102 13.45 23.10 0.93
C ALA A 102 12.46 22.15 0.21
N ALA A 103 12.91 21.52 -0.88
CA ALA A 103 12.11 20.47 -1.54
C ALA A 103 11.78 19.33 -0.58
N PHE A 104 12.74 18.85 0.24
CA PHE A 104 12.50 17.82 1.24
C PHE A 104 11.57 18.26 2.36
N VAL A 105 11.62 19.51 2.79
CA VAL A 105 10.66 20.06 3.76
C VAL A 105 9.24 20.03 3.19
N ILE A 106 9.06 20.52 1.96
CA ILE A 106 7.74 20.50 1.28
C ILE A 106 7.22 19.07 1.19
N VAL A 107 8.03 18.16 0.65
CA VAL A 107 7.66 16.74 0.47
C VAL A 107 7.31 16.07 1.80
N SER A 108 8.02 16.39 2.86
CA SER A 108 7.73 15.90 4.22
C SER A 108 6.39 16.41 4.74
N CYS A 109 6.09 17.68 4.53
CA CYS A 109 4.79 18.27 4.88
C CYS A 109 3.65 17.62 4.07
N LEU A 110 3.86 17.38 2.77
CA LEU A 110 2.88 16.69 1.92
C LEU A 110 2.67 15.23 2.41
N GLY A 111 3.74 14.54 2.79
CA GLY A 111 3.66 13.20 3.38
C GLY A 111 2.84 13.16 4.67
N LEU A 112 3.05 14.12 5.58
CA LEU A 112 2.22 14.26 6.79
C LEU A 112 0.73 14.43 6.44
N GLY A 113 0.41 15.30 5.47
CA GLY A 113 -0.95 15.53 4.99
C GLY A 113 -1.58 14.28 4.33
N ALA A 114 -0.79 13.47 3.65
CA ALA A 114 -1.27 12.26 2.98
C ALA A 114 -1.88 11.23 3.94
N SER A 115 -1.44 11.20 5.20
CA SER A 115 -2.01 10.34 6.23
C SER A 115 -3.49 10.63 6.50
N LEU A 116 -3.88 11.92 6.47
CA LEU A 116 -5.28 12.34 6.66
C LEU A 116 -6.14 12.01 5.45
N ALA A 117 -5.61 12.16 4.24
CA ALA A 117 -6.35 11.93 3.00
C ALA A 117 -6.87 10.49 2.90
N GLY A 118 -6.05 9.50 3.26
CA GLY A 118 -6.44 8.09 3.29
C GLY A 118 -7.57 7.81 4.28
N ALA A 119 -7.46 8.30 5.52
CA ALA A 119 -8.46 8.11 6.57
C ALA A 119 -9.81 8.73 6.18
N VAL A 120 -9.81 9.96 5.68
CA VAL A 120 -11.02 10.67 5.27
C VAL A 120 -11.70 9.98 4.08
N ARG A 121 -10.91 9.50 3.10
CA ARG A 121 -11.44 8.79 1.93
C ARG A 121 -12.22 7.53 2.30
N TYR A 122 -11.64 6.65 3.12
CA TYR A 122 -12.33 5.42 3.54
C TYR A 122 -13.47 5.68 4.52
N GLY A 123 -13.33 6.69 5.34
CA GLY A 123 -14.42 7.12 6.20
C GLY A 123 -15.62 7.64 5.41
N LEU A 124 -15.39 8.50 4.39
CA LEU A 124 -16.47 8.96 3.49
C LEU A 124 -17.11 7.80 2.74
N LEU A 125 -16.32 6.83 2.28
CA LEU A 125 -16.87 5.64 1.63
C LEU A 125 -17.92 4.94 2.51
N ASN A 126 -17.63 4.81 3.81
CA ASN A 126 -18.55 4.18 4.77
C ASN A 126 -19.85 4.97 4.97
N GLU A 127 -19.84 6.28 4.72
CA GLU A 127 -21.04 7.14 4.83
C GLU A 127 -21.84 7.23 3.51
N VAL A 128 -21.14 7.15 2.39
CA VAL A 128 -21.72 7.28 1.03
C VAL A 128 -22.35 5.97 0.58
N VAL A 129 -21.82 4.85 1.01
CA VAL A 129 -22.24 3.52 0.59
C VAL A 129 -22.79 2.76 1.79
N ALA A 130 -24.00 2.17 1.67
CA ALA A 130 -24.56 1.32 2.71
C ALA A 130 -23.60 0.17 3.07
N MET A 131 -23.65 -0.30 4.33
CA MET A 131 -22.76 -1.36 4.87
C MET A 131 -22.60 -2.56 3.91
N GLU A 132 -23.68 -2.99 3.27
CA GLU A 132 -23.68 -4.11 2.30
C GLU A 132 -22.84 -3.83 1.04
N GLY A 133 -22.66 -2.56 0.65
CA GLY A 133 -21.89 -2.14 -0.52
C GLY A 133 -20.47 -1.70 -0.20
N TYR A 134 -20.10 -1.60 1.08
CA TYR A 134 -18.81 -1.08 1.50
C TYR A 134 -17.61 -1.87 0.94
N LEU A 135 -17.67 -3.19 1.00
CA LEU A 135 -16.60 -4.06 0.46
C LEU A 135 -16.44 -3.87 -1.04
N LEU A 136 -17.55 -3.77 -1.78
CA LEU A 136 -17.52 -3.52 -3.22
C LEU A 136 -16.94 -2.14 -3.53
N GLY A 137 -17.37 -1.10 -2.82
CA GLY A 137 -16.84 0.26 -2.97
C GLY A 137 -15.35 0.36 -2.67
N ARG A 138 -14.89 -0.31 -1.61
CA ARG A 138 -13.47 -0.39 -1.25
C ARG A 138 -12.66 -1.12 -2.32
N SER A 139 -13.18 -2.21 -2.87
CA SER A 139 -12.53 -2.95 -3.96
C SER A 139 -12.37 -2.07 -5.20
N VAL A 140 -13.42 -1.34 -5.61
CA VAL A 140 -13.37 -0.41 -6.75
C VAL A 140 -12.35 0.70 -6.54
N LEU A 141 -12.30 1.30 -5.35
CA LEU A 141 -11.30 2.32 -5.02
C LEU A 141 -9.87 1.74 -5.09
N ASN A 142 -9.64 0.53 -4.58
CA ASN A 142 -8.33 -0.10 -4.63
C ASN A 142 -7.91 -0.45 -6.07
N MET A 143 -8.84 -0.96 -6.89
CA MET A 143 -8.58 -1.19 -8.32
C MET A 143 -8.25 0.12 -9.05
N SER A 144 -8.95 1.22 -8.73
CA SER A 144 -8.65 2.51 -9.31
C SER A 144 -7.25 3.02 -8.94
N VAL A 145 -6.78 2.74 -7.72
CA VAL A 145 -5.41 3.08 -7.31
C VAL A 145 -4.39 2.43 -8.24
N GLY A 146 -4.49 1.12 -8.47
CA GLY A 146 -3.58 0.41 -9.38
C GLY A 146 -3.63 0.95 -10.81
N ALA A 147 -4.84 1.15 -11.35
CA ALA A 147 -5.02 1.70 -12.70
C ALA A 147 -4.45 3.13 -12.80
N MET A 148 -4.70 3.98 -11.81
CA MET A 148 -4.22 5.37 -11.81
C MET A 148 -2.71 5.47 -11.56
N GLN A 149 -2.09 4.53 -10.87
CA GLN A 149 -0.64 4.44 -10.79
C GLN A 149 -0.03 4.18 -12.17
N ILE A 150 -0.57 3.24 -12.93
CA ILE A 150 -0.14 2.96 -14.31
C ILE A 150 -0.28 4.24 -15.16
N CYS A 151 -1.46 4.85 -15.17
CA CYS A 151 -1.71 6.07 -15.93
C CYS A 151 -0.80 7.24 -15.50
N GLY A 152 -0.62 7.42 -14.19
CA GLY A 152 0.21 8.49 -13.64
C GLY A 152 1.69 8.34 -13.98
N PHE A 153 2.24 7.12 -13.87
CA PHE A 153 3.63 6.86 -14.26
C PHE A 153 3.82 6.92 -15.78
N ALA A 154 2.85 6.44 -16.57
CA ALA A 154 2.91 6.55 -18.03
C ALA A 154 2.88 8.01 -18.48
N ALA A 155 1.89 8.77 -18.02
CA ALA A 155 1.80 10.21 -18.32
C ALA A 155 3.01 10.97 -17.79
N GLY A 156 3.44 10.69 -16.56
CA GLY A 156 4.63 11.28 -15.95
C GLY A 156 5.89 11.02 -16.75
N GLY A 157 6.11 9.77 -17.20
CA GLY A 157 7.26 9.41 -18.02
C GLY A 157 7.28 10.14 -19.37
N ILE A 158 6.13 10.26 -20.04
CA ILE A 158 5.98 11.03 -21.29
C ILE A 158 6.22 12.51 -21.04
N LEU A 159 5.56 13.09 -20.04
CA LEU A 159 5.65 14.52 -19.77
C LEU A 159 7.05 14.96 -19.29
N VAL A 160 7.74 14.14 -18.51
CA VAL A 160 9.12 14.42 -18.11
C VAL A 160 10.04 14.53 -19.32
N THR A 161 9.83 13.73 -20.35
CA THR A 161 10.66 13.75 -21.57
C THR A 161 10.24 14.82 -22.56
N THR A 162 8.96 15.19 -22.63
CA THR A 162 8.41 16.15 -23.61
C THR A 162 8.34 17.56 -23.08
N LEU A 163 7.92 17.77 -21.83
CA LEU A 163 7.78 19.09 -21.21
C LEU A 163 8.92 19.46 -20.27
N SER A 164 9.52 18.54 -19.59
CA SER A 164 10.52 18.64 -18.52
C SER A 164 9.97 18.17 -17.17
N PRO A 165 10.84 17.84 -16.20
CA PRO A 165 10.38 17.48 -14.85
C PRO A 165 9.56 18.59 -14.17
N ARG A 166 9.95 19.87 -14.36
CA ARG A 166 9.19 21.01 -13.79
C ARG A 166 7.82 21.17 -14.43
N GLY A 167 7.72 21.05 -15.76
CA GLY A 167 6.44 21.09 -16.46
C GLY A 167 5.50 19.96 -16.02
N THR A 168 6.06 18.77 -15.76
CA THR A 168 5.32 17.63 -15.23
C THR A 168 4.82 17.86 -13.81
N LEU A 169 5.61 18.49 -12.93
CA LEU A 169 5.16 18.92 -11.60
C LEU A 169 3.99 19.90 -11.68
N LEU A 170 4.05 20.89 -12.58
CA LEU A 170 2.94 21.84 -12.79
C LEU A 170 1.68 21.15 -13.32
N ALA A 171 1.82 20.18 -14.23
CA ALA A 171 0.70 19.35 -14.68
C ALA A 171 0.09 18.53 -13.52
N GLY A 172 0.93 17.98 -12.66
CA GLY A 172 0.51 17.30 -11.43
C GLY A 172 -0.23 18.23 -10.46
N ALA A 173 0.26 19.44 -10.28
CA ALA A 173 -0.41 20.46 -9.49
C ALA A 173 -1.80 20.80 -10.07
N GLY A 174 -1.92 20.89 -11.40
CA GLY A 174 -3.20 21.07 -12.09
C GLY A 174 -4.18 19.92 -11.83
N LEU A 175 -3.71 18.67 -11.84
CA LEU A 175 -4.54 17.53 -11.47
C LEU A 175 -5.02 17.60 -10.01
N TYR A 176 -4.16 18.01 -9.07
CA TYR A 176 -4.58 18.22 -7.69
C TYR A 176 -5.65 19.32 -7.56
N VAL A 177 -5.55 20.42 -8.32
CA VAL A 177 -6.59 21.44 -8.39
C VAL A 177 -7.91 20.87 -8.92
N ALA A 178 -7.86 20.08 -9.99
CA ALA A 178 -9.04 19.40 -10.53
C ALA A 178 -9.66 18.45 -9.48
N GLY A 179 -8.84 17.68 -8.78
CA GLY A 179 -9.29 16.83 -7.66
C GLY A 179 -9.93 17.64 -6.52
N ALA A 180 -9.36 18.79 -6.18
CA ALA A 180 -9.94 19.72 -5.20
C ALA A 180 -11.31 20.25 -5.63
N ALA A 181 -11.46 20.62 -6.90
CA ALA A 181 -12.72 21.06 -7.46
C ALA A 181 -13.79 19.96 -7.43
N VAL A 182 -13.44 18.75 -7.86
CA VAL A 182 -14.35 17.59 -7.79
C VAL A 182 -14.78 17.31 -6.35
N ALA A 183 -13.87 17.33 -5.38
CA ALA A 183 -14.21 17.14 -3.97
C ALA A 183 -15.08 18.28 -3.43
N ARG A 184 -14.78 19.54 -3.82
CA ARG A 184 -15.47 20.74 -3.32
C ARG A 184 -16.91 20.85 -3.83
N PHE A 185 -17.16 20.48 -5.07
CA PHE A 185 -18.46 20.63 -5.71
C PHE A 185 -19.27 19.33 -5.74
N GLY A 186 -18.60 18.17 -5.73
CA GLY A 186 -19.26 16.86 -5.83
C GLY A 186 -19.61 16.20 -4.50
N LEU A 187 -18.98 16.60 -3.38
CA LEU A 187 -19.25 16.01 -2.06
C LEU A 187 -20.17 16.91 -1.24
N ALA A 188 -21.12 16.34 -0.52
CA ALA A 188 -22.00 17.06 0.40
C ALA A 188 -21.25 17.60 1.63
N ARG A 189 -21.78 18.65 2.22
CA ARG A 189 -21.29 19.14 3.51
C ARG A 189 -21.77 18.20 4.62
N ARG A 190 -20.84 17.70 5.42
CA ARG A 190 -21.10 16.85 6.57
C ARG A 190 -20.44 17.41 7.82
N ALA A 191 -21.09 17.23 8.96
CA ALA A 191 -20.50 17.52 10.25
C ALA A 191 -19.32 16.56 10.54
N PRO A 192 -18.38 16.95 11.41
CA PRO A 192 -17.35 16.06 11.92
C PRO A 192 -17.95 14.81 12.59
N ARG A 193 -17.26 13.67 12.48
CA ARG A 193 -17.75 12.35 12.92
C ARG A 193 -17.66 12.12 14.42
N ALA A 194 -16.68 12.70 15.11
CA ALA A 194 -16.43 12.41 16.51
C ALA A 194 -16.14 13.65 17.36
N ALA A 195 -16.67 13.63 18.59
CA ALA A 195 -16.38 14.62 19.65
C ALA A 195 -15.35 14.14 20.68
N GLY A 196 -14.82 12.89 20.57
CA GLY A 196 -13.94 12.27 21.56
C GLY A 196 -12.44 12.26 21.20
N ARG A 197 -11.54 12.11 22.20
CA ARG A 197 -10.10 11.88 22.00
C ARG A 197 -9.81 10.39 21.93
N PRO A 198 -9.37 9.80 20.78
CA PRO A 198 -8.72 8.50 20.83
C PRO A 198 -7.47 8.63 21.69
N SER A 199 -7.30 7.72 22.64
CA SER A 199 -6.10 7.68 23.46
C SER A 199 -4.96 7.09 22.65
N VAL A 200 -3.93 7.89 22.36
CA VAL A 200 -2.67 7.42 21.74
C VAL A 200 -2.10 6.26 22.55
N ARG A 201 -2.22 6.33 23.88
CA ARG A 201 -1.76 5.28 24.79
C ARG A 201 -2.50 3.95 24.58
N ASP A 202 -3.81 4.01 24.34
CA ASP A 202 -4.61 2.79 24.08
C ASP A 202 -4.24 2.17 22.73
N THR A 203 -4.01 2.98 21.71
CA THR A 203 -3.51 2.53 20.41
C THR A 203 -2.18 1.79 20.55
N TRP A 204 -1.22 2.37 21.27
CA TRP A 204 0.08 1.74 21.52
C TRP A 204 -0.04 0.44 22.33
N ARG A 205 -0.90 0.41 23.35
CA ARG A 205 -1.15 -0.80 24.15
C ARG A 205 -1.74 -1.93 23.32
N ILE A 206 -2.69 -1.64 22.43
CA ILE A 206 -3.28 -2.63 21.54
C ILE A 206 -2.25 -3.09 20.50
N ASN A 207 -1.46 -2.17 19.93
CA ASN A 207 -0.38 -2.53 19.00
C ASN A 207 0.65 -3.45 19.67
N ALA A 208 1.05 -3.17 20.90
CA ALA A 208 1.96 -4.02 21.67
C ALA A 208 1.35 -5.43 21.89
N ARG A 209 0.06 -5.52 22.21
CA ARG A 209 -0.66 -6.79 22.35
C ARG A 209 -0.78 -7.55 21.02
N ILE A 210 -1.02 -6.85 19.91
CA ILE A 210 -1.02 -7.46 18.57
C ILE A 210 0.36 -8.02 18.24
N TRP A 211 1.42 -7.27 18.54
CA TRP A 211 2.81 -7.65 18.30
C TRP A 211 3.32 -8.76 19.20
N SER A 212 2.76 -8.99 20.38
CA SER A 212 3.23 -9.99 21.34
C SER A 212 3.12 -11.44 20.82
N ALA A 213 2.15 -11.73 19.94
CA ALA A 213 1.98 -13.08 19.40
C ALA A 213 3.01 -13.38 18.29
N SER A 214 3.81 -14.43 18.50
CA SER A 214 4.89 -14.80 17.57
C SER A 214 4.41 -15.04 16.14
N ALA A 215 3.30 -15.76 15.95
CA ALA A 215 2.74 -16.04 14.64
C ALA A 215 2.40 -14.75 13.86
N ARG A 216 1.81 -13.74 14.52
CA ARG A 216 1.53 -12.44 13.90
C ARG A 216 2.80 -11.66 13.57
N ARG A 217 3.83 -11.69 14.45
CA ARG A 217 5.13 -11.05 14.19
C ARG A 217 5.77 -11.56 12.89
N TYR A 218 5.77 -12.88 12.67
CA TYR A 218 6.30 -13.45 11.42
C TYR A 218 5.52 -12.95 10.20
N VAL A 219 4.21 -12.81 10.28
CA VAL A 219 3.39 -12.27 9.18
C VAL A 219 3.72 -10.80 8.93
N TYR A 220 3.85 -9.96 9.97
CA TYR A 220 4.24 -8.56 9.84
C TYR A 220 5.62 -8.41 9.21
N LEU A 221 6.63 -9.10 9.72
CA LEU A 221 7.98 -9.06 9.17
C LEU A 221 8.01 -9.51 7.70
N ALA A 222 7.21 -10.51 7.37
CA ALA A 222 7.09 -11.02 6.02
C ALA A 222 6.34 -10.05 5.07
N LEU A 223 5.43 -9.23 5.59
CA LEU A 223 4.79 -8.14 4.83
C LEU A 223 5.74 -6.95 4.63
N TRP A 224 6.52 -6.61 5.64
CA TRP A 224 7.29 -5.37 5.68
C TRP A 224 8.65 -5.49 5.02
N VAL A 225 9.47 -6.47 5.46
CA VAL A 225 10.89 -6.51 5.08
C VAL A 225 11.09 -6.82 3.60
N PRO A 226 10.58 -7.93 3.03
CA PRO A 226 10.77 -8.20 1.62
C PRO A 226 10.18 -7.12 0.71
N ASN A 227 8.98 -6.62 1.05
CA ASN A 227 8.31 -5.57 0.29
C ASN A 227 9.12 -4.25 0.30
N GLY A 228 9.55 -3.79 1.49
CA GLY A 228 10.33 -2.56 1.59
C GLY A 228 11.66 -2.63 0.82
N LEU A 229 12.33 -3.79 0.82
CA LEU A 229 13.56 -4.02 0.07
C LEU A 229 13.32 -3.96 -1.44
N ILE A 230 12.20 -4.48 -1.94
CA ILE A 230 11.87 -4.42 -3.37
C ILE A 230 11.41 -3.01 -3.79
N VAL A 231 10.67 -2.29 -2.95
CA VAL A 231 10.43 -0.85 -3.19
C VAL A 231 11.73 -0.07 -3.23
N GLY A 232 12.74 -0.48 -2.43
CA GLY A 232 14.12 0.01 -2.56
C GLY A 232 14.69 -0.21 -3.96
N CYS A 233 14.49 -1.37 -4.59
CA CYS A 233 14.89 -1.58 -5.99
C CYS A 233 14.15 -0.63 -6.93
N GLU A 234 12.85 -0.48 -6.78
CA GLU A 234 12.01 0.40 -7.61
C GLU A 234 12.43 1.88 -7.47
N SER A 235 12.85 2.31 -6.28
CA SER A 235 13.32 3.67 -6.04
C SER A 235 14.57 4.04 -6.86
N LEU A 236 15.28 3.05 -7.36
CA LEU A 236 16.45 3.21 -8.20
C LEU A 236 16.17 3.20 -9.71
N PHE A 237 14.91 3.10 -10.14
CA PHE A 237 14.59 3.13 -11.59
C PHE A 237 15.02 4.43 -12.26
N VAL A 238 14.89 5.57 -11.56
CA VAL A 238 15.36 6.87 -12.08
C VAL A 238 16.89 6.90 -12.24
N PRO A 239 17.71 6.60 -11.21
CA PRO A 239 19.16 6.53 -11.37
C PRO A 239 19.64 5.43 -12.33
N TYR A 240 18.90 4.33 -12.44
CA TYR A 240 19.26 3.20 -13.32
C TYR A 240 19.02 3.51 -14.79
N ALA A 241 17.86 4.04 -15.14
CA ALA A 241 17.46 4.32 -16.52
C ALA A 241 16.65 5.63 -16.60
N PRO A 242 17.29 6.82 -16.49
CA PRO A 242 16.58 8.09 -16.37
C PRO A 242 15.57 8.38 -17.48
N ARG A 243 15.89 7.97 -18.72
CA ARG A 243 14.99 8.16 -19.88
C ARG A 243 13.84 7.16 -19.92
N HIS A 244 13.96 6.01 -19.25
CA HIS A 244 13.01 4.91 -19.30
C HIS A 244 12.40 4.59 -17.92
N ALA A 245 12.66 5.41 -16.91
CA ALA A 245 12.16 5.19 -15.54
C ALA A 245 10.62 5.08 -15.50
N GLY A 246 9.92 5.95 -16.26
CA GLY A 246 8.47 5.88 -16.37
C GLY A 246 7.96 4.53 -16.90
N LEU A 247 8.64 3.95 -17.91
CA LEU A 247 8.31 2.62 -18.44
C LEU A 247 8.51 1.52 -17.38
N LEU A 248 9.60 1.57 -16.61
CA LEU A 248 9.84 0.61 -15.54
C LEU A 248 8.78 0.71 -14.43
N PHE A 249 8.37 1.92 -14.03
CA PHE A 249 7.28 2.10 -13.08
C PHE A 249 5.92 1.65 -13.61
N VAL A 250 5.61 1.90 -14.88
CA VAL A 250 4.41 1.37 -15.55
C VAL A 250 4.43 -0.16 -15.52
N SER A 251 5.58 -0.75 -15.83
CA SER A 251 5.76 -2.20 -15.82
C SER A 251 5.57 -2.80 -14.42
N ALA A 252 6.09 -2.12 -13.38
CA ALA A 252 5.89 -2.51 -12.00
C ALA A 252 4.39 -2.45 -11.61
N ALA A 253 3.72 -1.33 -11.88
CA ALA A 253 2.32 -1.16 -11.56
C ALA A 253 1.42 -2.14 -12.34
N ALA A 254 1.71 -2.41 -13.61
CA ALA A 254 1.00 -3.38 -14.42
C ALA A 254 1.21 -4.83 -13.91
N GLY A 255 2.44 -5.18 -13.55
CA GLY A 255 2.76 -6.47 -12.94
C GLY A 255 2.02 -6.69 -11.63
N MET A 256 2.00 -5.68 -10.75
CA MET A 256 1.26 -5.71 -9.49
C MET A 256 -0.25 -5.90 -9.72
N LEU A 257 -0.85 -5.11 -10.60
CA LEU A 257 -2.29 -5.23 -10.92
C LEU A 257 -2.63 -6.60 -11.51
N ALA A 258 -1.79 -7.11 -12.40
CA ALA A 258 -1.95 -8.45 -12.98
C ALA A 258 -1.82 -9.53 -11.91
N GLY A 259 -0.80 -9.47 -11.07
CA GLY A 259 -0.57 -10.42 -9.97
C GLY A 259 -1.73 -10.45 -8.98
N ASP A 260 -2.19 -9.30 -8.52
CA ASP A 260 -3.32 -9.19 -7.60
C ASP A 260 -4.62 -9.74 -8.20
N THR A 261 -4.87 -9.44 -9.48
CA THR A 261 -6.05 -9.94 -10.20
C THR A 261 -6.00 -11.46 -10.37
N LEU A 262 -4.85 -11.99 -10.80
CA LEU A 262 -4.65 -13.44 -10.98
C LEU A 262 -4.74 -14.18 -9.63
N ALA A 263 -4.15 -13.65 -8.59
CA ALA A 263 -4.18 -14.25 -7.26
C ALA A 263 -5.60 -14.27 -6.69
N GLY A 264 -6.33 -13.15 -6.80
CA GLY A 264 -7.69 -13.05 -6.29
C GLY A 264 -8.69 -13.97 -7.01
N ARG A 265 -8.51 -14.16 -8.34
CA ARG A 265 -9.46 -14.91 -9.18
C ARG A 265 -9.13 -16.39 -9.33
N PHE A 266 -7.84 -16.76 -9.44
CA PHE A 266 -7.42 -18.10 -9.87
C PHE A 266 -6.74 -18.93 -8.78
N ILE A 267 -6.27 -18.33 -7.68
CA ILE A 267 -5.64 -19.10 -6.61
C ILE A 267 -6.72 -19.68 -5.67
N PRO A 268 -6.96 -21.00 -5.70
CA PRO A 268 -7.88 -21.65 -4.77
C PRO A 268 -7.40 -21.47 -3.33
N TYR A 269 -8.33 -21.34 -2.37
CA TYR A 269 -8.04 -21.12 -0.95
C TYR A 269 -7.00 -22.10 -0.38
N ARG A 270 -7.09 -23.39 -0.75
CA ARG A 270 -6.18 -24.46 -0.31
C ARG A 270 -4.70 -24.24 -0.70
N TRP A 271 -4.42 -23.44 -1.77
CA TRP A 271 -3.07 -23.17 -2.26
C TRP A 271 -2.51 -21.86 -1.70
N ARG A 272 -3.35 -20.98 -1.21
CA ARG A 272 -2.95 -19.63 -0.74
C ARG A 272 -1.87 -19.69 0.34
N GLU A 273 -2.02 -20.60 1.31
CA GLU A 273 -1.02 -20.78 2.37
C GLU A 273 0.33 -21.29 1.86
N ARG A 274 0.32 -22.12 0.81
CA ARG A 274 1.54 -22.71 0.23
C ARG A 274 2.29 -21.76 -0.69
N LEU A 275 1.59 -20.87 -1.36
CA LEU A 275 2.16 -19.96 -2.36
C LEU A 275 2.79 -18.70 -1.75
N GLY A 276 2.58 -18.40 -0.48
CA GLY A 276 3.13 -17.19 0.13
C GLY A 276 4.64 -17.04 0.04
N ALA A 277 5.43 -18.12 0.24
CA ALA A 277 6.88 -18.07 0.10
C ALA A 277 7.35 -18.09 -1.37
N PRO A 278 6.84 -18.97 -2.26
CA PRO A 278 7.19 -18.93 -3.68
C PRO A 278 6.92 -17.58 -4.36
N LEU A 279 5.79 -16.96 -4.10
CA LEU A 279 5.46 -15.64 -4.68
C LEU A 279 6.41 -14.54 -4.21
N ARG A 280 6.95 -14.63 -2.98
CA ARG A 280 7.97 -13.69 -2.53
C ARG A 280 9.34 -13.95 -3.16
N VAL A 281 9.63 -15.20 -3.52
CA VAL A 281 10.82 -15.49 -4.35
C VAL A 281 10.62 -14.88 -5.74
N VAL A 282 9.44 -15.01 -6.34
CA VAL A 282 9.11 -14.35 -7.62
C VAL A 282 9.23 -12.83 -7.50
N LEU A 283 8.82 -12.23 -6.37
CA LEU A 283 8.95 -10.80 -6.12
C LEU A 283 10.40 -10.32 -6.17
N ALA A 284 11.36 -11.10 -5.68
CA ALA A 284 12.74 -10.66 -5.50
C ALA A 284 13.71 -11.19 -6.56
N ALA A 285 13.60 -12.47 -6.96
CA ALA A 285 14.59 -13.12 -7.79
C ALA A 285 14.86 -12.42 -9.14
N PRO A 286 13.84 -11.88 -9.87
CA PRO A 286 14.10 -11.20 -11.14
C PRO A 286 14.98 -9.96 -11.01
N TYR A 287 14.99 -9.28 -9.86
CA TYR A 287 15.85 -8.12 -9.64
C TYR A 287 17.34 -8.45 -9.55
N LEU A 288 17.74 -9.71 -9.35
CA LEU A 288 19.15 -10.12 -9.33
C LEU A 288 19.83 -9.87 -10.68
N ILE A 289 19.11 -9.95 -11.80
CA ILE A 289 19.69 -9.74 -13.13
C ILE A 289 20.21 -8.31 -13.35
N PHE A 290 19.73 -7.33 -12.57
CA PHE A 290 20.14 -5.94 -12.73
C PHE A 290 21.64 -5.71 -12.44
N ALA A 291 22.30 -6.61 -11.71
CA ALA A 291 23.76 -6.61 -11.58
C ALA A 291 24.47 -6.72 -12.93
N ALA A 292 23.90 -7.48 -13.88
CA ALA A 292 24.45 -7.67 -15.21
C ALA A 292 24.03 -6.57 -16.21
N ARG A 293 23.31 -5.54 -15.77
CA ARG A 293 22.79 -4.44 -16.62
C ARG A 293 22.07 -4.94 -17.86
N PRO A 294 20.95 -5.68 -17.72
CA PRO A 294 20.23 -6.28 -18.83
C PRO A 294 19.72 -5.22 -19.81
N ALA A 295 19.50 -5.64 -21.08
CA ALA A 295 18.84 -4.81 -22.07
C ALA A 295 17.44 -4.40 -21.60
N LEU A 296 16.94 -3.24 -22.03
CA LEU A 296 15.67 -2.68 -21.57
C LEU A 296 14.48 -3.64 -21.66
N PRO A 297 14.28 -4.41 -22.74
CA PRO A 297 13.14 -5.37 -22.79
C PRO A 297 13.24 -6.45 -21.70
N VAL A 298 14.44 -6.92 -21.40
CA VAL A 298 14.68 -7.91 -20.34
C VAL A 298 14.44 -7.30 -18.95
N ALA A 299 14.89 -6.05 -18.74
CA ALA A 299 14.62 -5.30 -17.51
C ALA A 299 13.12 -5.12 -17.29
N VAL A 300 12.38 -4.73 -18.33
CA VAL A 300 10.90 -4.58 -18.30
C VAL A 300 10.23 -5.91 -17.95
N ALA A 301 10.59 -7.00 -18.61
CA ALA A 301 10.03 -8.33 -18.33
C ALA A 301 10.32 -8.76 -16.88
N ALA A 302 11.54 -8.54 -16.40
CA ALA A 302 11.93 -8.86 -15.03
C ALA A 302 11.12 -8.06 -14.00
N VAL A 303 10.91 -6.76 -14.23
CA VAL A 303 10.09 -5.91 -13.36
C VAL A 303 8.63 -6.36 -13.36
N VAL A 304 8.03 -6.68 -14.51
CA VAL A 304 6.64 -7.20 -14.58
C VAL A 304 6.50 -8.49 -13.79
N ILE A 305 7.42 -9.44 -13.98
CA ILE A 305 7.39 -10.74 -13.28
C ILE A 305 7.57 -10.54 -11.78
N ALA A 306 8.57 -9.74 -11.37
CA ALA A 306 8.81 -9.43 -9.97
C ALA A 306 7.57 -8.79 -9.33
N SER A 307 7.02 -7.76 -9.96
CA SER A 307 5.89 -7.02 -9.41
C SER A 307 4.61 -7.85 -9.33
N ALA A 308 4.42 -8.86 -10.18
CA ALA A 308 3.34 -9.82 -10.02
C ALA A 308 3.45 -10.60 -8.69
N GLY A 309 4.64 -10.77 -8.14
CA GLY A 309 4.89 -11.38 -6.83
C GLY A 309 4.36 -10.56 -5.64
N TYR A 310 4.01 -9.27 -5.81
CA TYR A 310 3.38 -8.46 -4.75
C TYR A 310 2.05 -9.03 -4.25
N CYS A 311 1.37 -9.84 -5.06
CA CYS A 311 0.15 -10.54 -4.64
C CYS A 311 0.36 -11.45 -3.40
N ALA A 312 1.59 -11.83 -3.08
CA ALA A 312 1.92 -12.48 -1.82
C ALA A 312 1.46 -11.67 -0.60
N SER A 313 1.43 -10.34 -0.71
CA SER A 313 0.98 -9.45 0.36
C SER A 313 -0.52 -9.61 0.65
N LEU A 314 -1.35 -9.88 -0.36
CA LEU A 314 -2.78 -10.17 -0.16
C LEU A 314 -2.97 -11.45 0.65
N LEU A 315 -2.23 -12.51 0.33
CA LEU A 315 -2.30 -13.80 1.04
C LEU A 315 -1.84 -13.65 2.50
N LEU A 316 -0.81 -12.85 2.74
CA LEU A 316 -0.32 -12.58 4.09
C LEU A 316 -1.29 -11.71 4.90
N GLN A 317 -1.97 -10.73 4.28
CA GLN A 317 -3.01 -9.93 4.94
C GLN A 317 -4.22 -10.80 5.30
N GLU A 318 -4.64 -11.70 4.42
CA GLU A 318 -5.70 -12.69 4.70
C GLU A 318 -5.33 -13.57 5.93
N ARG A 319 -4.08 -14.04 5.96
CA ARG A 319 -3.56 -14.80 7.11
C ARG A 319 -3.48 -13.96 8.39
N LEU A 320 -3.09 -12.69 8.29
CA LEU A 320 -3.06 -11.77 9.44
C LEU A 320 -4.45 -11.63 10.06
N ILE A 321 -5.47 -11.45 9.22
CA ILE A 321 -6.87 -11.37 9.66
C ILE A 321 -7.27 -12.67 10.35
N ALA A 322 -6.98 -13.84 9.77
CA ALA A 322 -7.30 -15.14 10.36
C ALA A 322 -6.62 -15.41 11.73
N LEU A 323 -5.47 -14.77 11.99
CA LEU A 323 -4.74 -14.86 13.26
C LEU A 323 -5.12 -13.78 14.28
N THR A 324 -6.03 -12.87 13.92
CA THR A 324 -6.35 -11.70 14.74
C THR A 324 -7.82 -11.73 15.15
N PRO A 325 -8.16 -11.48 16.44
CA PRO A 325 -9.54 -11.34 16.87
C PRO A 325 -10.27 -10.24 16.10
N ASP A 326 -11.56 -10.43 15.81
CA ASP A 326 -12.35 -9.52 14.99
C ASP A 326 -12.38 -8.09 15.54
N GLU A 327 -12.38 -7.94 16.87
CA GLU A 327 -12.46 -6.63 17.54
C GLU A 327 -11.25 -5.72 17.24
N VAL A 328 -10.09 -6.31 16.91
CA VAL A 328 -8.84 -5.57 16.66
C VAL A 328 -8.30 -5.78 15.23
N SER A 329 -9.07 -6.43 14.36
CA SER A 329 -8.67 -6.75 12.97
C SER A 329 -8.36 -5.49 12.16
N GLY A 330 -9.17 -4.44 12.30
CA GLY A 330 -8.94 -3.14 11.65
C GLY A 330 -7.64 -2.49 12.09
N GLN A 331 -7.31 -2.56 13.40
CA GLN A 331 -6.05 -2.02 13.93
C GLN A 331 -4.85 -2.85 13.48
N ALA A 332 -4.98 -4.18 13.38
CA ALA A 332 -3.94 -5.05 12.85
C ALA A 332 -3.60 -4.71 11.38
N LEU A 333 -4.61 -4.49 10.53
CA LEU A 333 -4.40 -4.03 9.16
C LEU A 333 -3.81 -2.62 9.08
N GLY A 334 -4.22 -1.72 9.98
CA GLY A 334 -3.62 -0.39 10.12
C GLY A 334 -2.13 -0.46 10.45
N LEU A 335 -1.75 -1.30 11.41
CA LEU A 335 -0.36 -1.55 11.77
C LEU A 335 0.43 -2.16 10.60
N ALA A 336 -0.17 -3.12 9.86
CA ALA A 336 0.44 -3.70 8.66
C ALA A 336 0.73 -2.63 7.61
N SER A 337 -0.23 -1.76 7.32
CA SER A 337 -0.09 -0.68 6.33
C SER A 337 0.96 0.35 6.75
N SER A 338 0.97 0.77 8.02
CA SER A 338 1.95 1.72 8.53
C SER A 338 3.37 1.16 8.48
N GLY A 339 3.56 -0.11 8.84
CA GLY A 339 4.86 -0.75 8.76
C GLY A 339 5.33 -0.97 7.31
N MET A 340 4.42 -1.23 6.36
CA MET A 340 4.77 -1.26 4.93
C MET A 340 5.28 0.09 4.45
N LEU A 341 4.59 1.19 4.77
CA LEU A 341 5.03 2.54 4.42
C LEU A 341 6.40 2.89 5.03
N ALA A 342 6.60 2.56 6.31
CA ALA A 342 7.88 2.76 6.97
C ALA A 342 9.01 2.01 6.28
N MET A 343 8.78 0.75 5.94
CA MET A 343 9.79 -0.08 5.27
C MET A 343 10.02 0.30 3.80
N GLN A 344 9.03 0.87 3.11
CA GLN A 344 9.22 1.44 1.77
C GLN A 344 10.19 2.61 1.80
N GLY A 345 9.98 3.57 2.72
CA GLY A 345 10.90 4.70 2.87
C GLY A 345 12.29 4.29 3.37
N ALA A 346 12.36 3.36 4.34
CA ALA A 346 13.64 2.81 4.82
C ALA A 346 14.36 2.02 3.73
N GLY A 347 13.65 1.19 2.96
CA GLY A 347 14.19 0.43 1.84
C GLY A 347 14.76 1.35 0.75
N ALA A 348 14.05 2.43 0.41
CA ALA A 348 14.52 3.43 -0.53
C ALA A 348 15.78 4.15 -0.04
N ALA A 349 15.84 4.49 1.26
CA ALA A 349 17.03 5.10 1.86
C ALA A 349 18.24 4.16 1.80
N VAL A 350 18.08 2.88 2.19
CA VAL A 350 19.14 1.88 2.16
C VAL A 350 19.60 1.62 0.71
N ALA A 351 18.65 1.40 -0.21
CA ALA A 351 18.96 1.16 -1.62
C ALA A 351 19.70 2.35 -2.25
N GLY A 352 19.24 3.58 -1.98
CA GLY A 352 19.89 4.79 -2.44
C GLY A 352 21.32 4.95 -1.90
N THR A 353 21.53 4.64 -0.61
CA THR A 353 22.87 4.66 0.02
C THR A 353 23.79 3.62 -0.63
N VAL A 354 23.32 2.38 -0.82
CA VAL A 354 24.10 1.33 -1.48
C VAL A 354 24.43 1.72 -2.91
N ALA A 355 23.47 2.30 -3.65
CA ALA A 355 23.68 2.76 -5.01
C ALA A 355 24.70 3.90 -5.12
N GLN A 356 24.80 4.74 -4.09
CA GLN A 356 25.76 5.84 -4.03
C GLN A 356 27.20 5.35 -3.86
N CYS A 357 27.38 4.22 -3.14
CA CYS A 357 28.68 3.58 -2.94
C CYS A 357 29.05 2.53 -4.01
N SER A 358 28.11 2.21 -4.93
CA SER A 358 28.29 1.17 -5.95
C SER A 358 27.71 1.61 -7.30
N SER A 359 26.69 0.91 -7.76
CA SER A 359 25.90 1.31 -8.93
C SER A 359 24.42 0.99 -8.68
N PRO A 360 23.49 1.70 -9.36
CA PRO A 360 22.06 1.43 -9.20
C PRO A 360 21.69 -0.04 -9.45
N GLY A 361 22.26 -0.68 -10.49
CA GLY A 361 21.98 -2.09 -10.78
C GLY A 361 22.56 -3.06 -9.73
N ALA A 362 23.77 -2.81 -9.23
CA ALA A 362 24.35 -3.60 -8.15
C ALA A 362 23.55 -3.46 -6.84
N ALA A 363 23.11 -2.24 -6.53
CA ALA A 363 22.27 -1.99 -5.37
C ALA A 363 20.91 -2.72 -5.47
N MET A 364 20.25 -2.68 -6.64
CA MET A 364 19.01 -3.44 -6.86
C MET A 364 19.22 -4.94 -6.63
N ALA A 365 20.29 -5.51 -7.17
CA ALA A 365 20.60 -6.93 -6.96
C ALA A 365 20.92 -7.25 -5.49
N ALA A 366 21.66 -6.39 -4.79
CA ALA A 366 21.94 -6.56 -3.36
C ALA A 366 20.65 -6.52 -2.52
N MET A 367 19.77 -5.55 -2.76
CA MET A 367 18.47 -5.46 -2.08
C MET A 367 17.60 -6.69 -2.33
N ALA A 368 17.59 -7.19 -3.58
CA ALA A 368 16.89 -8.41 -3.95
C ALA A 368 17.45 -9.65 -3.23
N ALA A 369 18.78 -9.78 -3.16
CA ALA A 369 19.43 -10.87 -2.44
C ALA A 369 19.08 -10.86 -0.94
N VAL A 370 19.09 -9.68 -0.31
CA VAL A 370 18.66 -9.53 1.10
C VAL A 370 17.17 -9.84 1.26
N SER A 371 16.32 -9.46 0.31
CA SER A 371 14.89 -9.81 0.31
C SER A 371 14.64 -11.31 0.22
N LEU A 372 15.41 -12.01 -0.62
CA LEU A 372 15.37 -13.47 -0.72
C LEU A 372 15.83 -14.12 0.59
N ALA A 373 16.94 -13.66 1.16
CA ALA A 373 17.44 -14.16 2.44
C ALA A 373 16.39 -13.96 3.56
N ALA A 374 15.80 -12.77 3.66
CA ALA A 374 14.73 -12.49 4.61
C ALA A 374 13.51 -13.40 4.39
N THR A 375 13.13 -13.64 3.14
CA THR A 375 12.03 -14.56 2.79
C THR A 375 12.31 -15.98 3.26
N LEU A 376 13.53 -16.49 3.05
CA LEU A 376 13.93 -17.83 3.47
C LEU A 376 13.99 -17.95 5.01
N ILE A 377 14.53 -16.95 5.70
CA ILE A 377 14.61 -16.91 7.17
C ILE A 377 13.21 -16.88 7.80
N LEU A 378 12.27 -16.16 7.20
CA LEU A 378 10.91 -16.02 7.72
C LEU A 378 9.99 -17.19 7.33
N ALA A 379 10.34 -17.98 6.30
CA ALA A 379 9.50 -19.06 5.78
C ALA A 379 9.10 -20.13 6.83
N PRO A 380 10.00 -20.58 7.76
CA PRO A 380 9.61 -21.55 8.79
C PRO A 380 8.50 -21.05 9.72
N GLY A 381 8.55 -19.77 10.13
CA GLY A 381 7.54 -19.17 11.01
C GLY A 381 6.19 -18.92 10.34
N LEU A 382 6.14 -19.07 9.02
CA LEU A 382 4.91 -18.94 8.22
C LEU A 382 4.30 -20.30 7.84
N ARG A 383 4.89 -21.42 8.27
CA ARG A 383 4.25 -22.73 8.08
C ARG A 383 3.00 -22.80 8.94
N PRO A 384 1.90 -23.40 8.45
CA PRO A 384 0.77 -23.70 9.29
C PRO A 384 1.27 -24.55 10.46
N ALA A 385 0.88 -24.22 11.69
CA ALA A 385 1.06 -25.15 12.78
C ALA A 385 0.37 -26.46 12.35
N VAL A 386 1.10 -27.56 12.37
CA VAL A 386 0.51 -28.89 12.17
C VAL A 386 -0.59 -28.98 13.24
N ARG A 387 -1.85 -28.85 12.84
CA ARG A 387 -2.95 -29.18 13.71
C ARG A 387 -2.74 -30.66 14.02
N ASP A 388 -2.43 -30.96 15.26
CA ASP A 388 -2.56 -32.33 15.79
C ASP A 388 -3.95 -32.83 15.43
N ARG A 389 -4.06 -33.50 14.28
CA ARG A 389 -5.28 -34.21 13.86
C ARG A 389 -5.57 -35.42 14.71
N ASP A 390 -4.70 -35.71 15.69
CA ASP A 390 -4.77 -36.89 16.53
C ASP A 390 -5.22 -36.59 17.96
N ALA A 391 -5.48 -35.35 18.34
CA ALA A 391 -6.02 -35.05 19.66
C ALA A 391 -7.55 -34.85 19.58
N GLY A 392 -8.31 -35.91 19.57
CA GLY A 392 -9.74 -35.81 19.82
C GLY A 392 -10.65 -36.65 18.92
N SER A 393 -10.34 -37.90 18.74
CA SER A 393 -11.41 -38.92 18.59
C SER A 393 -11.85 -39.35 19.98
N PRO A 394 -12.93 -38.78 20.55
CA PRO A 394 -13.49 -39.38 21.77
C PRO A 394 -14.04 -40.73 21.36
N GLY A 395 -13.51 -41.75 22.02
CA GLY A 395 -13.79 -43.13 21.75
C GLY A 395 -15.28 -43.45 21.62
N ARG A 396 -15.53 -44.13 20.56
CA ARG A 396 -16.69 -44.96 20.34
C ARG A 396 -16.63 -46.14 21.33
N THR A 397 -17.02 -45.93 22.58
CA THR A 397 -17.32 -47.02 23.52
C THR A 397 -18.43 -46.54 24.44
N ALA A 398 -19.64 -46.87 24.09
CA ALA A 398 -20.73 -47.28 24.97
C ALA A 398 -21.97 -47.54 24.11
N ARG A 399 -21.94 -48.68 23.40
CA ARG A 399 -23.17 -49.45 23.19
C ARG A 399 -23.17 -50.51 24.28
N HIS A 400 -24.30 -50.71 24.84
CA HIS A 400 -24.79 -51.70 25.79
C HIS A 400 -24.93 -51.20 27.22
N SER A 401 -26.11 -50.76 27.51
CA SER A 401 -26.95 -51.32 28.58
C SER A 401 -28.38 -50.91 28.24
N GLU A 402 -29.02 -51.92 27.67
CA GLU A 402 -30.44 -52.03 27.47
C GLU A 402 -31.16 -52.26 28.81
N HIS A 403 -32.43 -51.92 28.72
CA HIS A 403 -33.56 -52.50 29.44
C HIS A 403 -33.61 -52.33 30.94
N SER A 404 -34.61 -51.69 31.28
CA SER A 404 -35.64 -52.06 32.32
C SER A 404 -36.04 -50.79 33.07
N GLU A 405 -37.16 -50.28 32.82
CA GLU A 405 -38.31 -50.26 33.69
C GLU A 405 -39.47 -49.52 33.06
N ARG A 406 -40.42 -50.32 32.68
CA ARG A 406 -41.81 -49.85 32.46
C ARG A 406 -42.42 -49.64 33.86
N GLY A 407 -43.24 -48.67 33.98
CA GLY A 407 -44.27 -48.69 34.95
C GLY A 407 -44.75 -47.33 35.43
N VAL A 408 -45.94 -47.00 34.94
CA VAL A 408 -47.09 -46.59 35.75
C VAL A 408 -46.97 -45.21 36.44
N TYR A 409 -47.68 -44.23 35.95
CA TYR A 409 -48.96 -43.76 36.50
C TYR A 409 -49.57 -42.70 35.64
N GLU A 410 -50.75 -43.02 35.19
CA GLU A 410 -51.88 -42.15 34.81
C GLU A 410 -52.30 -41.20 35.92
N ARG A 411 -52.99 -40.15 35.44
CA ARG A 411 -53.97 -39.32 36.12
C ARG A 411 -53.49 -38.11 36.98
N GLY A 412 -53.96 -37.00 36.52
CA GLY A 412 -54.12 -35.79 37.29
C GLY A 412 -54.27 -34.60 36.35
#